data_7595293a5e3387270c6f784d6ab76698
#
_entry.id   7595293a5e3387270c6f784d6ab76698
#
_cell.length_a   1.000
_cell.length_b   1.000
_cell.length_c   1.000
_cell.angle_alpha   90.00
_cell.angle_beta   90.00
_cell.angle_gamma   90.00
#
_symmetry.space_group_name_H-M   'P 1'
#
loop_
_entity.id
_entity.type
_entity.pdbx_description
1 polymer ?
#
loop_
_entity_poly.entity_id
_entity_poly.type
_entity_poly.pdbx_seq_one_letter_code
_entity_poly.pdbx_strand_id
1 'polypeptide(L)'
;MSDITIRNATLADAPRILEIYAYYVEHTVITFEYDVPSLAEFEDRMRAVMQKYPYLVIERDGRIEGYAYAHAFVGRAAYDWAAELTIYLDHDARRSGLGRVLYEALADRLKAMGVLNLY
;
A
#
# COMPACT_ATOMS: atom_id res chain seq x y z
N MET A 1 15.58 -2.81 -20.65
CA MET A 1 14.19 -2.75 -20.17
C MET A 1 14.15 -2.94 -18.67
N SER A 2 13.24 -2.26 -18.02
CA SER A 2 13.10 -2.38 -16.58
C SER A 2 12.35 -3.65 -16.22
N ASP A 3 12.85 -4.35 -15.20
CA ASP A 3 12.17 -5.51 -14.63
C ASP A 3 11.22 -5.05 -13.53
N ILE A 4 9.94 -5.30 -13.73
CA ILE A 4 8.91 -4.93 -12.76
C ILE A 4 8.40 -6.20 -12.08
N THR A 5 8.42 -6.21 -10.75
CA THR A 5 7.96 -7.33 -9.94
C THR A 5 7.01 -6.84 -8.87
N ILE A 6 5.90 -7.55 -8.70
CA ILE A 6 4.96 -7.29 -7.61
C ILE A 6 5.01 -8.50 -6.68
N ARG A 7 5.20 -8.24 -5.40
CA ARG A 7 5.25 -9.31 -4.40
C ARG A 7 4.61 -8.86 -3.09
N ASN A 8 4.37 -9.81 -2.21
CA ASN A 8 3.89 -9.49 -0.88
C ASN A 8 4.96 -8.71 -0.12
N ALA A 9 4.54 -7.69 0.62
CA ALA A 9 5.44 -6.96 1.48
C ALA A 9 5.81 -7.80 2.69
N THR A 10 6.98 -7.53 3.25
CA THR A 10 7.44 -8.13 4.50
C THR A 10 7.85 -7.01 5.45
N LEU A 11 8.03 -7.32 6.72
CA LEU A 11 8.48 -6.31 7.68
C LEU A 11 9.89 -5.81 7.36
N ALA A 12 10.68 -6.60 6.64
CA ALA A 12 12.00 -6.15 6.17
C ALA A 12 11.90 -4.99 5.18
N ASP A 13 10.76 -4.83 4.53
CA ASP A 13 10.51 -3.73 3.59
C ASP A 13 10.09 -2.43 4.27
N ALA A 14 9.78 -2.47 5.57
CA ALA A 14 9.24 -1.33 6.28
C ALA A 14 10.11 -0.07 6.19
N PRO A 15 11.44 -0.13 6.30
CA PRO A 15 12.26 1.09 6.18
C PRO A 15 12.07 1.80 4.84
N ARG A 16 12.03 1.05 3.74
CA ARG A 16 11.83 1.66 2.42
C ARG A 16 10.40 2.15 2.23
N ILE A 17 9.42 1.38 2.70
CA ILE A 17 8.01 1.78 2.61
C ILE A 17 7.78 3.06 3.42
N LEU A 18 8.35 3.13 4.61
CA LEU A 18 8.24 4.32 5.45
C LEU A 18 8.89 5.54 4.78
N GLU A 19 10.00 5.34 4.09
CA GLU A 19 10.67 6.42 3.35
C GLU A 19 9.74 7.00 2.28
N ILE A 20 9.03 6.14 1.55
CA ILE A 20 8.05 6.57 0.55
C ILE A 20 6.91 7.35 1.22
N TYR A 21 6.38 6.84 2.32
CA TYR A 21 5.28 7.45 3.04
C TYR A 21 5.69 8.80 3.67
N ALA A 22 6.91 8.87 4.20
CA ALA A 22 7.42 10.09 4.85
C ALA A 22 7.39 11.29 3.92
N TYR A 23 7.68 11.10 2.64
CA TYR A 23 7.61 12.19 1.67
C TYR A 23 6.21 12.82 1.68
N TYR A 24 5.16 12.00 1.70
CA TYR A 24 3.79 12.51 1.65
C TYR A 24 3.38 13.18 2.96
N VAL A 25 3.87 12.71 4.09
CA VAL A 25 3.64 13.37 5.37
C VAL A 25 4.27 14.76 5.39
N GLU A 26 5.49 14.86 4.89
CA GLU A 26 6.27 16.10 4.96
C GLU A 26 5.93 17.12 3.88
N HIS A 27 5.48 16.67 2.71
CA HIS A 27 5.35 17.54 1.54
C HIS A 27 3.94 17.65 0.97
N THR A 28 2.96 16.94 1.53
CA THR A 28 1.59 16.96 1.01
C THR A 28 0.57 17.07 2.13
N VAL A 29 -0.69 17.29 1.75
CA VAL A 29 -1.82 17.27 2.68
C VAL A 29 -2.67 16.01 2.50
N ILE A 30 -2.16 15.03 1.76
CA ILE A 30 -2.88 13.77 1.50
C ILE A 30 -3.06 12.95 2.77
N THR A 31 -2.06 12.97 3.65
CA THR A 31 -2.13 12.28 4.92
C THR A 31 -2.63 13.22 6.00
N PHE A 32 -3.21 12.67 7.07
CA PHE A 32 -3.68 13.45 8.21
C PHE A 32 -2.65 13.50 9.34
N GLU A 33 -1.45 13.01 9.10
CA GLU A 33 -0.38 13.03 10.08
C GLU A 33 0.48 14.27 9.95
N TYR A 34 0.86 14.84 11.09
CA TYR A 34 1.77 15.98 11.11
C TYR A 34 3.22 15.55 11.18
N ASP A 35 3.48 14.41 11.81
CA ASP A 35 4.83 13.90 11.99
C ASP A 35 4.96 12.52 11.37
N VAL A 36 6.15 12.22 10.85
CA VAL A 36 6.44 10.88 10.32
C VAL A 36 6.45 9.88 11.49
N PRO A 37 5.68 8.77 11.40
CA PRO A 37 5.70 7.77 12.45
C PRO A 37 7.08 7.12 12.58
N SER A 38 7.39 6.61 13.76
CA SER A 38 8.62 5.85 13.95
C SER A 38 8.56 4.55 13.15
N LEU A 39 9.73 3.95 12.90
CA LEU A 39 9.78 2.67 12.19
C LEU A 39 9.01 1.59 12.96
N ALA A 40 9.16 1.53 14.28
CA ALA A 40 8.46 0.54 15.10
C ALA A 40 6.94 0.70 14.99
N GLU A 41 6.45 1.94 15.04
CA GLU A 41 5.03 2.21 14.90
C GLU A 41 4.53 1.84 13.51
N PHE A 42 5.30 2.15 12.48
CA PHE A 42 4.93 1.83 11.11
C PHE A 42 4.89 0.32 10.89
N GLU A 43 5.84 -0.42 11.45
CA GLU A 43 5.84 -1.88 11.38
C GLU A 43 4.60 -2.47 12.05
N ASP A 44 4.16 -1.90 13.18
CA ASP A 44 2.95 -2.35 13.84
C ASP A 44 1.71 -2.14 12.97
N ARG A 45 1.66 -1.03 12.26
CA ARG A 45 0.57 -0.76 11.30
C ARG A 45 0.57 -1.79 10.18
N MET A 46 1.75 -2.12 9.65
CA MET A 46 1.88 -3.13 8.61
C MET A 46 1.39 -4.50 9.10
N ARG A 47 1.80 -4.91 10.31
CA ARG A 47 1.37 -6.18 10.88
C ARG A 47 -0.15 -6.27 10.98
N ALA A 48 -0.78 -5.19 11.45
CA ALA A 48 -2.23 -5.17 11.60
C ALA A 48 -2.96 -5.38 10.27
N VAL A 49 -2.48 -4.73 9.20
CA VAL A 49 -3.05 -4.89 7.86
C VAL A 49 -2.77 -6.29 7.31
N MET A 50 -1.54 -6.74 7.42
CA MET A 50 -1.08 -8.00 6.83
C MET A 50 -1.77 -9.23 7.42
N GLN A 51 -2.37 -9.12 8.61
CA GLN A 51 -3.09 -10.23 9.23
C GLN A 51 -4.37 -10.59 8.46
N LYS A 52 -4.98 -9.63 7.77
CA LYS A 52 -6.29 -9.84 7.12
C LYS A 52 -6.32 -9.49 5.65
N TYR A 53 -5.44 -8.61 5.20
CA TYR A 53 -5.50 -8.04 3.86
C TYR A 53 -4.15 -8.15 3.17
N PRO A 54 -4.16 -8.20 1.82
CA PRO A 54 -2.91 -8.18 1.08
C PRO A 54 -2.19 -6.84 1.23
N TYR A 55 -0.87 -6.91 1.28
CA TYR A 55 0.00 -5.75 1.34
C TYR A 55 1.09 -6.00 0.32
N LEU A 56 1.14 -5.21 -0.73
CA LEU A 56 2.00 -5.47 -1.89
C LEU A 56 3.03 -4.36 -2.05
N VAL A 57 4.19 -4.73 -2.57
CA VAL A 57 5.19 -3.77 -3.04
C VAL A 57 5.43 -4.02 -4.52
N ILE A 58 5.78 -2.95 -5.23
CA ILE A 58 6.20 -3.05 -6.62
C ILE A 58 7.67 -2.63 -6.71
N GLU A 59 8.46 -3.49 -7.32
CA GLU A 59 9.88 -3.26 -7.51
C GLU A 59 10.18 -3.03 -8.98
N ARG A 60 11.09 -2.12 -9.26
CA ARG A 60 11.64 -1.92 -10.58
C ARG A 60 13.16 -2.03 -10.46
N ASP A 61 13.72 -3.00 -11.18
CA ASP A 61 15.16 -3.29 -11.17
C ASP A 61 15.69 -3.51 -9.75
N GLY A 62 14.91 -4.22 -8.93
CA GLY A 62 15.29 -4.58 -7.57
C GLY A 62 15.06 -3.53 -6.51
N ARG A 63 14.51 -2.38 -6.89
CA ARG A 63 14.23 -1.29 -5.95
C ARG A 63 12.72 -1.11 -5.79
N ILE A 64 12.26 -1.03 -4.55
CA ILE A 64 10.84 -0.76 -4.27
C ILE A 64 10.52 0.67 -4.70
N GLU A 65 9.55 0.81 -5.62
CA GLU A 65 9.10 2.09 -6.14
C GLU A 65 7.71 2.47 -5.63
N GLY A 66 7.02 1.56 -4.96
CA GLY A 66 5.70 1.84 -4.43
C GLY A 66 5.15 0.69 -3.61
N TYR A 67 4.04 0.95 -2.96
CA TYR A 67 3.35 -0.07 -2.20
C TYR A 67 1.84 0.18 -2.21
N ALA A 68 1.09 -0.88 -1.92
CA ALA A 68 -0.36 -0.80 -1.84
C ALA A 68 -0.89 -1.80 -0.84
N TYR A 69 -1.96 -1.44 -0.17
CA TYR A 69 -2.62 -2.35 0.75
C TYR A 69 -4.11 -2.05 0.80
N ALA A 70 -4.86 -3.00 1.37
CA ALA A 70 -6.28 -2.83 1.60
C ALA A 70 -6.55 -2.83 3.10
N HIS A 71 -7.64 -2.20 3.48
CA HIS A 71 -8.12 -2.27 4.86
C HIS A 71 -9.65 -2.17 4.87
N ALA A 72 -10.26 -2.51 6.00
CA ALA A 72 -11.71 -2.51 6.11
C ALA A 72 -12.25 -1.11 5.83
N PHE A 73 -13.32 -1.04 5.03
CA PHE A 73 -14.00 0.23 4.77
C PHE A 73 -14.86 0.58 5.97
N VAL A 74 -14.53 1.69 6.62
CA VAL A 74 -15.21 2.16 7.83
C VAL A 74 -16.52 2.86 7.48
N GLY A 75 -17.56 2.61 8.25
CA GLY A 75 -18.84 3.29 8.07
C GLY A 75 -19.87 2.52 7.25
N ARG A 76 -19.53 1.30 6.81
CA ARG A 76 -20.47 0.44 6.10
C ARG A 76 -21.15 -0.51 7.07
N ALA A 77 -22.28 -1.07 6.63
CA ALA A 77 -22.97 -2.08 7.42
C ALA A 77 -22.06 -3.30 7.60
N ALA A 78 -22.17 -3.96 8.75
CA ALA A 78 -21.29 -5.06 9.10
C ALA A 78 -21.34 -6.24 8.13
N TYR A 79 -22.45 -6.41 7.43
CA TYR A 79 -22.59 -7.50 6.47
C TYR A 79 -22.10 -7.12 5.06
N ASP A 80 -21.71 -5.87 4.82
CA ASP A 80 -21.14 -5.45 3.55
C ASP A 80 -19.66 -5.74 3.56
N TRP A 81 -19.23 -6.69 2.75
CA TRP A 81 -17.81 -6.97 2.63
C TRP A 81 -17.19 -6.01 1.62
N ALA A 82 -16.57 -4.96 2.14
CA ALA A 82 -15.94 -3.92 1.35
C ALA A 82 -14.54 -3.64 1.88
N ALA A 83 -13.68 -3.18 1.00
CA ALA A 83 -12.32 -2.79 1.37
C ALA A 83 -11.96 -1.47 0.71
N GLU A 84 -11.18 -0.67 1.40
CA GLU A 84 -10.60 0.55 0.88
C GLU A 84 -9.15 0.29 0.47
N LEU A 85 -8.77 0.77 -0.70
CA LEU A 85 -7.42 0.57 -1.24
C LEU A 85 -6.58 1.82 -1.03
N THR A 86 -5.34 1.61 -0.62
CA THR A 86 -4.37 2.70 -0.45
C THR A 86 -3.13 2.38 -1.28
N ILE A 87 -2.70 3.34 -2.09
CA ILE A 87 -1.55 3.19 -2.98
C ILE A 87 -0.66 4.41 -2.85
N TYR A 88 0.63 4.19 -2.60
CA TYR A 88 1.63 5.25 -2.61
C TYR A 88 2.79 4.84 -3.50
N LEU A 89 3.25 5.78 -4.31
CA LEU A 89 4.45 5.60 -5.14
C LEU A 89 5.53 6.55 -4.67
N ASP A 90 6.78 6.15 -4.84
CA ASP A 90 7.89 7.08 -4.67
C ASP A 90 7.60 8.29 -5.55
N HIS A 91 7.87 9.50 -5.05
CA HIS A 91 7.54 10.72 -5.78
C HIS A 91 8.23 10.81 -7.14
N ASP A 92 9.37 10.14 -7.31
CA ASP A 92 10.08 10.08 -8.58
C ASP A 92 9.46 9.09 -9.56
N ALA A 93 8.57 8.21 -9.08
CA ALA A 93 7.97 7.15 -9.89
C ALA A 93 6.51 7.41 -10.25
N ARG A 94 5.93 8.54 -9.85
CA ARG A 94 4.48 8.77 -9.98
C ARG A 94 3.93 8.77 -11.39
N ARG A 95 4.73 9.06 -12.40
CA ARG A 95 4.27 9.12 -13.79
C ARG A 95 4.66 7.90 -14.61
N SER A 96 5.04 6.82 -13.95
CA SER A 96 5.56 5.63 -14.62
C SER A 96 4.49 4.58 -14.96
N GLY A 97 3.22 4.79 -14.55
CA GLY A 97 2.17 3.80 -14.73
C GLY A 97 2.18 2.69 -13.69
N LEU A 98 3.11 2.71 -12.74
CA LEU A 98 3.23 1.67 -11.72
C LEU A 98 2.03 1.64 -10.78
N GLY A 99 1.41 2.79 -10.52
CA GLY A 99 0.23 2.85 -9.65
C GLY A 99 -0.92 2.02 -10.17
N ARG A 100 -1.16 2.07 -11.47
CA ARG A 100 -2.21 1.28 -12.11
C ARG A 100 -1.92 -0.21 -12.04
N VAL A 101 -0.68 -0.60 -12.31
CA VAL A 101 -0.27 -1.99 -12.25
C VAL A 101 -0.46 -2.52 -10.82
N LEU A 102 -0.08 -1.73 -9.84
CA LEU A 102 -0.20 -2.09 -8.43
C LEU A 102 -1.67 -2.18 -8.01
N TYR A 103 -2.49 -1.24 -8.45
CA TYR A 103 -3.93 -1.26 -8.18
C TYR A 103 -4.59 -2.53 -8.73
N GLU A 104 -4.30 -2.86 -9.98
CA GLU A 104 -4.89 -4.04 -10.62
C GLU A 104 -4.47 -5.33 -9.90
N ALA A 105 -3.21 -5.44 -9.50
CA ALA A 105 -2.72 -6.60 -8.77
C ALA A 105 -3.41 -6.73 -7.41
N LEU A 106 -3.57 -5.61 -6.70
CA LEU A 106 -4.24 -5.62 -5.40
C LEU A 106 -5.71 -5.98 -5.54
N ALA A 107 -6.39 -5.40 -6.53
CA ALA A 107 -7.80 -5.70 -6.79
C ALA A 107 -8.02 -7.18 -7.10
N ASP A 108 -7.13 -7.77 -7.90
CA ASP A 108 -7.22 -9.19 -8.23
C ASP A 108 -7.05 -10.08 -6.99
N ARG A 109 -6.13 -9.70 -6.09
CA ARG A 109 -5.96 -10.42 -4.83
C ARG A 109 -7.20 -10.37 -3.97
N LEU A 110 -7.83 -9.19 -3.88
CA LEU A 110 -9.04 -9.01 -3.09
C LEU A 110 -10.23 -9.77 -3.67
N LYS A 111 -10.37 -9.79 -4.97
CA LYS A 111 -11.41 -10.57 -5.63
C LYS A 111 -11.25 -12.06 -5.34
N ALA A 112 -10.04 -12.57 -5.35
CA ALA A 112 -9.75 -13.96 -5.02
C ALA A 112 -10.11 -14.28 -3.57
N MET A 113 -10.09 -13.30 -2.69
CA MET A 113 -10.47 -13.44 -1.28
C MET A 113 -11.98 -13.33 -1.06
N GLY A 114 -12.76 -12.98 -2.09
CA GLY A 114 -14.20 -12.82 -1.98
C GLY A 114 -14.68 -11.43 -1.60
N VAL A 115 -13.81 -10.44 -1.67
CA VAL A 115 -14.21 -9.05 -1.41
C VAL A 115 -15.04 -8.54 -2.59
N LEU A 116 -16.25 -8.08 -2.31
CA LEU A 116 -17.21 -7.71 -3.36
C LEU A 116 -17.14 -6.24 -3.76
N ASN A 117 -16.81 -5.36 -2.83
CA ASN A 117 -16.78 -3.92 -3.06
C ASN A 117 -15.41 -3.36 -2.76
N LEU A 118 -14.85 -2.59 -3.71
CA LEU A 118 -13.54 -1.95 -3.56
C LEU A 118 -13.72 -0.43 -3.62
N TYR A 119 -13.02 0.27 -2.75
CA TYR A 119 -13.10 1.72 -2.66
C TYR A 119 -11.75 2.39 -2.73
#